data_aea435a3850775667d1857fb6010817c
#
_entry.id   aea435a3850775667d1857fb6010817c
#
_cell.length_a   1.000
_cell.length_b   1.000
_cell.length_c   1.000
_cell.angle_alpha   90.00
_cell.angle_beta   90.00
_cell.angle_gamma   90.00
#
_symmetry.space_group_name_H-M   'P 1'
#
loop_
_entity.id
_entity.type
_entity.pdbx_description
1 polymer ?
#
loop_
_entity_poly.entity_id
_entity_poly.type
_entity_poly.pdbx_seq_one_letter_code
_entity_poly.pdbx_strand_id
1 'polypeptide(L)'
;MTEFVTSADGTRIAYDVEGSGPPVILVGGAMQFRAFDPITSEMAQHLAGHGFAVVNYDRRGRGESPADAPITLAQTIDDLRALTDELTEGADDAVALFGNSSGASIALAAAAAGLPVSRLVFFEAPLDEEGGEDGAVFLAELRERIAAGDRVGTLEAYMSDMPPEWLEGAKQSPGWSTMLEIAPSLEPDAESLAWTQSGPRAELWRDISTHGGPPVEDLARSAWPVAQNGTATG
;
A
#
# COMPACT_ATOMS: atom_id res chain seq x y z
N MET A 1 0.85 0.48 -21.55
CA MET A 1 0.02 -0.68 -21.97
C MET A 1 -0.11 -1.58 -20.77
N THR A 2 -1.32 -2.04 -20.42
CA THR A 2 -1.50 -2.92 -19.26
C THR A 2 -0.79 -4.25 -19.45
N GLU A 3 0.09 -4.58 -18.53
CA GLU A 3 0.80 -5.85 -18.42
C GLU A 3 0.24 -6.66 -17.26
N PHE A 4 0.60 -7.92 -17.15
CA PHE A 4 0.10 -8.81 -16.10
C PHE A 4 1.21 -9.72 -15.59
N VAL A 5 1.35 -9.80 -14.29
CA VAL A 5 2.16 -10.82 -13.62
C VAL A 5 1.24 -11.82 -12.91
N THR A 6 1.74 -13.04 -12.71
CA THR A 6 0.99 -14.08 -12.00
C THR A 6 1.55 -14.26 -10.59
N SER A 7 0.73 -14.03 -9.59
CA SER A 7 1.06 -14.23 -8.18
C SER A 7 1.17 -15.73 -7.82
N ALA A 8 1.72 -16.02 -6.66
CA ALA A 8 1.99 -17.39 -6.20
C ALA A 8 0.75 -18.31 -6.18
N ASP A 9 -0.42 -17.75 -5.96
CA ASP A 9 -1.71 -18.47 -5.95
C ASP A 9 -2.40 -18.54 -7.32
N GLY A 10 -1.77 -18.00 -8.37
CA GLY A 10 -2.31 -17.95 -9.73
C GLY A 10 -3.13 -16.70 -10.04
N THR A 11 -3.32 -15.80 -9.09
CA THR A 11 -4.00 -14.50 -9.31
C THR A 11 -3.20 -13.66 -10.29
N ARG A 12 -3.90 -13.08 -11.28
CA ARG A 12 -3.28 -12.15 -12.23
C ARG A 12 -3.33 -10.73 -11.67
N ILE A 13 -2.18 -10.08 -11.63
CA ILE A 13 -2.00 -8.71 -11.14
C ILE A 13 -1.68 -7.82 -12.35
N ALA A 14 -2.55 -6.85 -12.58
CA ALA A 14 -2.43 -5.88 -13.66
C ALA A 14 -1.53 -4.71 -13.25
N TYR A 15 -0.63 -4.32 -14.11
CA TYR A 15 0.28 -3.20 -13.87
C TYR A 15 0.63 -2.46 -15.17
N ASP A 16 1.11 -1.24 -15.03
CA ASP A 16 1.74 -0.45 -16.08
C ASP A 16 3.16 -0.08 -15.64
N VAL A 17 4.10 -0.02 -16.59
CA VAL A 17 5.45 0.48 -16.37
C VAL A 17 5.64 1.78 -17.12
N GLU A 18 6.08 2.82 -16.42
CA GLU A 18 6.43 4.12 -16.98
C GLU A 18 7.94 4.34 -16.87
N GLY A 19 8.59 4.74 -17.96
CA GLY A 19 10.01 5.08 -17.99
C GLY A 19 10.94 3.88 -18.06
N SER A 20 12.19 4.09 -17.63
CA SER A 20 13.25 3.08 -17.59
C SER A 20 14.32 3.48 -16.56
N GLY A 21 15.02 2.50 -15.99
CA GLY A 21 16.04 2.70 -14.97
C GLY A 21 15.75 1.91 -13.69
N PRO A 22 16.28 2.32 -12.53
CA PRO A 22 16.00 1.62 -11.27
C PRO A 22 14.52 1.47 -10.97
N PRO A 23 14.05 0.25 -10.61
CA PRO A 23 12.63 -0.02 -10.45
C PRO A 23 12.05 0.59 -9.16
N VAL A 24 10.87 1.19 -9.28
CA VAL A 24 10.07 1.73 -8.17
C VAL A 24 8.65 1.16 -8.29
N ILE A 25 8.14 0.49 -7.26
CA ILE A 25 6.75 0.04 -7.20
C ILE A 25 5.96 0.99 -6.31
N LEU A 26 4.85 1.53 -6.82
CA LEU A 26 3.93 2.39 -6.08
C LEU A 26 2.88 1.53 -5.39
N VAL A 27 2.96 1.43 -4.07
CA VAL A 27 2.00 0.69 -3.24
C VAL A 27 0.90 1.63 -2.80
N GLY A 28 -0.21 1.62 -3.51
CA GLY A 28 -1.37 2.46 -3.21
C GLY A 28 -2.02 2.10 -1.88
N GLY A 29 -2.61 3.10 -1.23
CA GLY A 29 -3.38 2.95 0.00
C GLY A 29 -4.77 2.36 -0.23
N ALA A 30 -5.62 2.53 0.77
CA ALA A 30 -7.01 2.13 0.69
C ALA A 30 -7.70 2.78 -0.51
N MET A 31 -8.53 2.00 -1.21
CA MET A 31 -9.36 2.45 -2.33
C MET A 31 -8.60 2.98 -3.56
N GLN A 32 -7.25 2.96 -3.57
CA GLN A 32 -6.45 3.39 -4.71
C GLN A 32 -6.21 2.24 -5.70
N PHE A 33 -6.35 2.53 -6.97
CA PHE A 33 -5.95 1.68 -8.10
C PHE A 33 -5.88 2.54 -9.38
N ARG A 34 -5.21 2.04 -10.42
CA ARG A 34 -4.80 2.80 -11.61
C ARG A 34 -5.91 3.66 -12.24
N ALA A 35 -7.09 3.09 -12.45
CA ALA A 35 -8.21 3.79 -13.11
C ALA A 35 -8.96 4.75 -12.16
N PHE A 36 -8.76 4.66 -10.85
CA PHE A 36 -9.48 5.42 -9.84
C PHE A 36 -8.63 6.50 -9.18
N ASP A 37 -7.31 6.40 -9.28
CA ASP A 37 -6.35 7.33 -8.66
C ASP A 37 -5.44 7.99 -9.72
N PRO A 38 -5.83 9.14 -10.27
CA PRO A 38 -5.02 9.88 -11.23
C PRO A 38 -3.75 10.46 -10.63
N ILE A 39 -3.72 10.73 -9.31
CA ILE A 39 -2.55 11.34 -8.64
C ILE A 39 -1.37 10.36 -8.65
N THR A 40 -1.61 9.09 -8.35
CA THR A 40 -0.57 8.06 -8.42
C THR A 40 -0.06 7.89 -9.86
N SER A 41 -0.94 7.99 -10.85
CA SER A 41 -0.54 7.93 -12.27
C SER A 41 0.32 9.13 -12.69
N GLU A 42 -0.02 10.34 -12.25
CA GLU A 42 0.79 11.54 -12.48
C GLU A 42 2.16 11.43 -11.80
N MET A 43 2.21 10.89 -10.58
CA MET A 43 3.47 10.65 -9.87
C MET A 43 4.34 9.63 -10.60
N ALA A 44 3.75 8.55 -11.15
CA ALA A 44 4.49 7.58 -11.94
C ALA A 44 5.17 8.24 -13.15
N GLN A 45 4.45 9.06 -13.89
CA GLN A 45 5.00 9.81 -15.03
C GLN A 45 6.10 10.79 -14.61
N HIS A 46 5.91 11.48 -13.48
CA HIS A 46 6.91 12.41 -12.96
C HIS A 46 8.22 11.69 -12.60
N LEU A 47 8.16 10.58 -11.86
CA LEU A 47 9.33 9.80 -11.49
C LEU A 47 10.00 9.17 -12.73
N ALA A 48 9.21 8.69 -13.69
CA ALA A 48 9.73 8.17 -14.96
C ALA A 48 10.53 9.22 -15.72
N GLY A 49 10.07 10.48 -15.71
CA GLY A 49 10.80 11.62 -16.26
C GLY A 49 12.15 11.91 -15.56
N HIS A 50 12.36 11.37 -14.36
CA HIS A 50 13.61 11.47 -13.61
C HIS A 50 14.48 10.21 -13.69
N GLY A 51 14.20 9.29 -14.61
CA GLY A 51 15.03 8.14 -14.92
C GLY A 51 14.78 6.92 -14.05
N PHE A 52 13.56 6.71 -13.60
CA PHE A 52 13.11 5.50 -12.92
C PHE A 52 12.20 4.65 -13.83
N ALA A 53 12.22 3.34 -13.63
CA ALA A 53 11.17 2.46 -14.13
C ALA A 53 10.09 2.36 -13.05
N VAL A 54 8.93 2.97 -13.27
CA VAL A 54 7.89 3.11 -12.24
C VAL A 54 6.73 2.21 -12.54
N VAL A 55 6.42 1.32 -11.60
CA VAL A 55 5.27 0.42 -11.66
C VAL A 55 4.12 1.00 -10.87
N ASN A 56 3.00 1.20 -11.55
CA ASN A 56 1.69 1.45 -10.96
C ASN A 56 0.82 0.21 -11.21
N TYR A 57 0.24 -0.40 -10.18
CA TYR A 57 -0.48 -1.66 -10.31
C TYR A 57 -1.83 -1.62 -9.60
N ASP A 58 -2.74 -2.45 -10.06
CA ASP A 58 -3.99 -2.70 -9.35
C ASP A 58 -3.75 -3.79 -8.31
N ARG A 59 -3.87 -3.46 -7.03
CA ARG A 59 -3.83 -4.45 -5.96
C ARG A 59 -4.96 -5.46 -6.18
N ARG A 60 -4.74 -6.72 -5.74
CA ARG A 60 -5.75 -7.77 -5.88
C ARG A 60 -7.11 -7.34 -5.35
N GLY A 61 -8.18 -7.71 -6.05
CA GLY A 61 -9.55 -7.30 -5.78
C GLY A 61 -9.90 -5.89 -6.25
N ARG A 62 -9.02 -5.22 -7.01
CA ARG A 62 -9.22 -3.87 -7.56
C ARG A 62 -8.94 -3.83 -9.06
N GLY A 63 -9.62 -2.94 -9.77
CA GLY A 63 -9.37 -2.66 -11.19
C GLY A 63 -9.33 -3.92 -12.06
N GLU A 64 -8.22 -4.13 -12.75
CA GLU A 64 -8.00 -5.28 -13.64
C GLU A 64 -7.30 -6.48 -12.95
N SER A 65 -7.21 -6.47 -11.60
CA SER A 65 -6.68 -7.56 -10.77
C SER A 65 -7.80 -8.23 -9.96
N PRO A 66 -8.74 -8.96 -10.59
CA PRO A 66 -9.88 -9.54 -9.89
C PRO A 66 -9.43 -10.60 -8.88
N ALA A 67 -10.01 -10.56 -7.70
CA ALA A 67 -9.87 -11.58 -6.68
C ALA A 67 -11.12 -11.62 -5.79
N ASP A 68 -11.45 -12.80 -5.30
CA ASP A 68 -12.54 -12.98 -4.34
C ASP A 68 -12.01 -12.92 -2.89
N ALA A 69 -12.84 -12.46 -1.97
CA ALA A 69 -12.54 -12.50 -0.54
C ALA A 69 -12.52 -13.97 -0.01
N PRO A 70 -11.74 -14.28 1.01
CA PRO A 70 -10.87 -13.37 1.77
C PRO A 70 -9.59 -13.00 1.01
N ILE A 71 -9.16 -11.75 1.16
CA ILE A 71 -7.89 -11.23 0.62
C ILE A 71 -6.98 -10.90 1.79
N THR A 72 -5.82 -11.55 1.87
CA THR A 72 -4.91 -11.42 3.01
C THR A 72 -3.70 -10.55 2.71
N LEU A 73 -3.06 -10.03 3.76
CA LEU A 73 -1.78 -9.33 3.67
C LEU A 73 -0.69 -10.23 3.05
N ALA A 74 -0.66 -11.51 3.43
CA ALA A 74 0.31 -12.47 2.88
C ALA A 74 0.18 -12.60 1.35
N GLN A 75 -1.04 -12.75 0.84
CA GLN A 75 -1.28 -12.77 -0.61
C GLN A 75 -0.89 -11.45 -1.30
N THR A 76 -1.13 -10.30 -0.65
CA THR A 76 -0.72 -8.99 -1.17
C THR A 76 0.81 -8.85 -1.21
N ILE A 77 1.52 -9.45 -0.24
CA ILE A 77 2.99 -9.51 -0.26
C ILE A 77 3.48 -10.43 -1.39
N ASP A 78 2.82 -11.54 -1.64
CA ASP A 78 3.14 -12.43 -2.77
C ASP A 78 2.95 -11.73 -4.13
N ASP A 79 1.96 -10.83 -4.25
CA ASP A 79 1.80 -9.98 -5.44
C ASP A 79 2.99 -9.04 -5.64
N LEU A 80 3.43 -8.39 -4.56
CA LEU A 80 4.62 -7.52 -4.60
C LEU A 80 5.88 -8.32 -4.94
N ARG A 81 5.99 -9.56 -4.47
CA ARG A 81 7.09 -10.46 -4.84
C ARG A 81 7.07 -10.79 -6.32
N ALA A 82 5.90 -11.15 -6.87
CA ALA A 82 5.76 -11.44 -8.30
C ALA A 82 6.11 -10.23 -9.16
N LEU A 83 5.69 -9.01 -8.76
CA LEU A 83 6.07 -7.77 -9.45
C LEU A 83 7.57 -7.49 -9.33
N THR A 84 8.17 -7.76 -8.18
CA THR A 84 9.62 -7.58 -7.98
C THR A 84 10.40 -8.53 -8.87
N ASP A 85 10.04 -9.80 -8.90
CA ASP A 85 10.69 -10.84 -9.71
C ASP A 85 10.58 -10.52 -11.22
N GLU A 86 9.49 -9.91 -11.67
CA GLU A 86 9.28 -9.47 -13.05
C GLU A 86 10.18 -8.28 -13.44
N LEU A 87 10.49 -7.41 -12.47
CA LEU A 87 11.23 -6.17 -12.71
C LEU A 87 12.73 -6.31 -12.52
N THR A 88 13.18 -7.45 -11.98
CA THR A 88 14.58 -7.69 -11.63
C THR A 88 15.14 -8.89 -12.38
N GLU A 89 16.41 -8.82 -12.79
CA GLU A 89 17.06 -9.90 -13.56
C GLU A 89 17.80 -10.90 -12.69
N GLY A 90 18.03 -10.58 -11.42
CA GLY A 90 18.82 -11.39 -10.50
C GLY A 90 18.26 -11.46 -9.09
N ALA A 91 18.58 -12.53 -8.37
CA ALA A 91 18.13 -12.75 -6.99
C ALA A 91 18.63 -11.70 -5.98
N ASP A 92 19.69 -10.97 -6.34
CA ASP A 92 20.28 -9.90 -5.51
C ASP A 92 19.78 -8.49 -5.90
N ASP A 93 18.97 -8.40 -6.95
CA ASP A 93 18.40 -7.13 -7.37
C ASP A 93 17.21 -6.77 -6.46
N ALA A 94 17.07 -5.48 -6.18
CA ALA A 94 16.08 -4.99 -5.26
C ALA A 94 15.32 -3.78 -5.83
N VAL A 95 14.02 -3.68 -5.50
CA VAL A 95 13.15 -2.59 -5.92
C VAL A 95 13.06 -1.51 -4.84
N ALA A 96 12.76 -0.28 -5.24
CA ALA A 96 12.27 0.72 -4.29
C ALA A 96 10.75 0.57 -4.15
N LEU A 97 10.23 0.70 -2.92
CA LEU A 97 8.79 0.77 -2.67
C LEU A 97 8.42 2.18 -2.21
N PHE A 98 7.43 2.76 -2.86
CA PHE A 98 6.75 3.96 -2.38
C PHE A 98 5.37 3.54 -1.85
N GLY A 99 5.13 3.72 -0.55
CA GLY A 99 3.85 3.38 0.09
C GLY A 99 3.07 4.64 0.48
N ASN A 100 1.82 4.71 0.05
CA ASN A 100 0.88 5.77 0.42
C ASN A 100 -0.13 5.25 1.46
N SER A 101 -0.30 5.97 2.58
CA SER A 101 -1.25 5.62 3.64
C SER A 101 -1.06 4.15 4.09
N SER A 102 -2.10 3.32 4.11
CA SER A 102 -2.01 1.88 4.40
C SER A 102 -1.07 1.11 3.46
N GLY A 103 -0.85 1.60 2.24
CA GLY A 103 0.18 1.08 1.34
C GLY A 103 1.59 1.17 1.91
N ALA A 104 1.87 2.16 2.78
CA ALA A 104 3.13 2.26 3.50
C ALA A 104 3.29 1.10 4.52
N SER A 105 2.22 0.77 5.25
CA SER A 105 2.21 -0.37 6.17
C SER A 105 2.39 -1.70 5.44
N ILE A 106 1.77 -1.87 4.27
CA ILE A 106 1.92 -3.04 3.41
C ILE A 106 3.37 -3.14 2.89
N ALA A 107 3.95 -2.04 2.39
CA ALA A 107 5.32 -2.01 1.92
C ALA A 107 6.32 -2.37 3.04
N LEU A 108 6.08 -1.88 4.25
CA LEU A 108 6.88 -2.20 5.42
C LEU A 108 6.76 -3.68 5.79
N ALA A 109 5.54 -4.23 5.81
CA ALA A 109 5.29 -5.65 6.06
C ALA A 109 5.95 -6.54 5.01
N ALA A 110 5.93 -6.13 3.74
CA ALA A 110 6.60 -6.85 2.66
C ALA A 110 8.13 -6.90 2.86
N ALA A 111 8.75 -5.78 3.25
CA ALA A 111 10.17 -5.74 3.57
C ALA A 111 10.49 -6.63 4.79
N ALA A 112 9.66 -6.60 5.84
CA ALA A 112 9.78 -7.48 7.02
C ALA A 112 9.65 -8.96 6.66
N ALA A 113 8.84 -9.29 5.65
CA ALA A 113 8.68 -10.65 5.12
C ALA A 113 9.82 -11.05 4.14
N GLY A 114 10.88 -10.25 4.04
CA GLY A 114 12.07 -10.55 3.23
C GLY A 114 11.93 -10.26 1.74
N LEU A 115 11.03 -9.36 1.33
CA LEU A 115 11.06 -8.84 -0.03
C LEU A 115 12.38 -8.06 -0.24
N PRO A 116 13.12 -8.26 -1.34
CA PRO A 116 14.35 -7.54 -1.60
C PRO A 116 14.04 -6.07 -1.94
N VAL A 117 14.20 -5.20 -0.94
CA VAL A 117 13.88 -3.78 -1.06
C VAL A 117 15.15 -2.94 -0.95
N SER A 118 15.41 -2.09 -1.94
CA SER A 118 16.54 -1.16 -1.95
C SER A 118 16.23 0.12 -1.16
N ARG A 119 14.97 0.57 -1.19
CA ARG A 119 14.47 1.77 -0.48
C ARG A 119 13.01 1.64 -0.13
N LEU A 120 12.64 2.21 1.03
CA LEU A 120 11.25 2.42 1.43
C LEU A 120 11.01 3.93 1.54
N VAL A 121 9.97 4.41 0.88
CA VAL A 121 9.50 5.79 0.97
C VAL A 121 8.04 5.77 1.38
N PHE A 122 7.69 6.54 2.41
CA PHE A 122 6.34 6.57 2.95
C PHE A 122 5.73 7.96 2.84
N PHE A 123 4.46 8.00 2.46
CA PHE A 123 3.65 9.20 2.47
C PHE A 123 2.40 8.96 3.34
N GLU A 124 2.20 9.80 4.35
CA GLU A 124 1.08 9.71 5.32
C GLU A 124 0.91 8.31 5.94
N ALA A 125 2.03 7.68 6.27
CA ALA A 125 2.02 6.33 6.82
C ALA A 125 1.34 6.30 8.20
N PRO A 126 0.32 5.44 8.40
CA PRO A 126 -0.38 5.31 9.67
C PRO A 126 0.42 4.40 10.62
N LEU A 127 1.52 4.91 11.15
CA LEU A 127 2.45 4.16 11.98
C LEU A 127 2.45 4.70 13.41
N ASP A 128 2.03 3.87 14.36
CA ASP A 128 2.10 4.17 15.78
C ASP A 128 3.49 3.90 16.36
N GLU A 129 3.88 4.68 17.38
CA GLU A 129 5.19 4.52 18.03
C GLU A 129 5.20 3.40 19.07
N GLU A 130 4.11 3.23 19.80
CA GLU A 130 4.06 2.36 20.98
C GLU A 130 3.35 1.01 20.73
N GLY A 131 2.63 0.87 19.61
CA GLY A 131 1.76 -0.26 19.33
C GLY A 131 0.44 -0.19 20.13
N GLY A 132 -0.41 -1.19 19.99
CA GLY A 132 -1.72 -1.24 20.64
C GLY A 132 -2.55 -2.43 20.21
N GLU A 133 -3.78 -2.53 20.72
CA GLU A 133 -4.72 -3.59 20.35
C GLU A 133 -5.81 -3.11 19.37
N ASP A 134 -5.92 -1.81 19.12
CA ASP A 134 -7.00 -1.21 18.33
C ASP A 134 -7.01 -1.72 16.89
N GLY A 135 -5.84 -1.91 16.28
CA GLY A 135 -5.72 -2.48 14.94
C GLY A 135 -6.24 -3.91 14.83
N ALA A 136 -6.03 -4.74 15.85
CA ALA A 136 -6.56 -6.11 15.87
C ALA A 136 -8.09 -6.12 16.03
N VAL A 137 -8.63 -5.24 16.84
CA VAL A 137 -10.10 -5.07 17.01
C VAL A 137 -10.72 -4.59 15.70
N PHE A 138 -10.14 -3.57 15.10
CA PHE A 138 -10.59 -3.05 13.81
C PHE A 138 -10.57 -4.12 12.70
N LEU A 139 -9.47 -4.88 12.61
CA LEU A 139 -9.36 -5.98 11.64
C LEU A 139 -10.45 -7.03 11.84
N ALA A 140 -10.73 -7.40 13.09
CA ALA A 140 -11.76 -8.40 13.40
C ALA A 140 -13.16 -7.91 12.97
N GLU A 141 -13.50 -6.64 13.25
CA GLU A 141 -14.75 -6.03 12.81
C GLU A 141 -14.86 -6.00 11.28
N LEU A 142 -13.78 -5.58 10.60
CA LEU A 142 -13.78 -5.49 9.14
C LEU A 142 -13.98 -6.86 8.49
N ARG A 143 -13.31 -7.90 9.00
CA ARG A 143 -13.47 -9.29 8.54
C ARG A 143 -14.90 -9.80 8.70
N GLU A 144 -15.54 -9.50 9.82
CA GLU A 144 -16.94 -9.89 10.05
C GLU A 144 -17.87 -9.27 8.99
N ARG A 145 -17.72 -7.97 8.72
CA ARG A 145 -18.50 -7.24 7.71
C ARG A 145 -18.26 -7.77 6.30
N ILE A 146 -17.00 -8.00 5.92
CA ILE A 146 -16.63 -8.57 4.63
C ILE A 146 -17.24 -9.96 4.46
N ALA A 147 -17.14 -10.83 5.47
CA ALA A 147 -17.72 -12.17 5.44
C ALA A 147 -19.26 -12.16 5.35
N ALA A 148 -19.91 -11.15 5.94
CA ALA A 148 -21.35 -10.93 5.83
C ALA A 148 -21.78 -10.33 4.47
N GLY A 149 -20.83 -9.90 3.62
CA GLY A 149 -21.10 -9.17 2.38
C GLY A 149 -21.61 -7.75 2.58
N ASP A 150 -21.45 -7.20 3.78
CA ASP A 150 -21.82 -5.83 4.14
C ASP A 150 -20.81 -4.81 3.64
N ARG A 151 -20.86 -4.51 2.35
CA ARG A 151 -19.92 -3.60 1.69
C ARG A 151 -20.05 -2.15 2.20
N VAL A 152 -21.28 -1.70 2.50
CA VAL A 152 -21.52 -0.38 3.05
C VAL A 152 -20.92 -0.27 4.45
N GLY A 153 -21.25 -1.20 5.34
CA GLY A 153 -20.70 -1.23 6.68
C GLY A 153 -19.18 -1.41 6.70
N THR A 154 -18.61 -2.14 5.72
CA THR A 154 -17.14 -2.26 5.55
C THR A 154 -16.50 -0.89 5.29
N LEU A 155 -17.06 -0.09 4.38
CA LEU A 155 -16.56 1.26 4.11
C LEU A 155 -16.78 2.21 5.27
N GLU A 156 -17.95 2.15 5.92
CA GLU A 156 -18.27 2.96 7.10
C GLU A 156 -17.29 2.66 8.25
N ALA A 157 -17.01 1.39 8.52
CA ALA A 157 -16.02 1.00 9.51
C ALA A 157 -14.61 1.46 9.14
N TYR A 158 -14.21 1.28 7.86
CA TYR A 158 -12.87 1.68 7.41
C TYR A 158 -12.64 3.20 7.50
N MET A 159 -13.68 3.99 7.31
CA MET A 159 -13.62 5.45 7.33
C MET A 159 -14.02 6.05 8.69
N SER A 160 -14.25 5.24 9.73
CA SER A 160 -14.79 5.72 11.02
C SER A 160 -13.90 6.75 11.73
N ASP A 161 -12.59 6.64 11.56
CA ASP A 161 -11.60 7.56 12.16
C ASP A 161 -11.26 8.76 11.27
N MET A 162 -11.87 8.83 10.08
CA MET A 162 -11.72 9.97 9.17
C MET A 162 -12.76 11.06 9.48
N PRO A 163 -12.53 12.31 9.03
CA PRO A 163 -13.55 13.35 9.14
C PRO A 163 -14.89 12.89 8.56
N PRO A 164 -16.02 13.03 9.30
CA PRO A 164 -17.32 12.52 8.86
C PRO A 164 -17.76 13.01 7.48
N GLU A 165 -17.36 14.22 7.11
CA GLU A 165 -17.64 14.80 5.80
C GLU A 165 -17.01 14.04 4.64
N TRP A 166 -15.94 13.27 4.88
CA TRP A 166 -15.30 12.45 3.84
C TRP A 166 -16.17 11.26 3.47
N LEU A 167 -16.75 10.56 4.46
CA LEU A 167 -17.68 9.46 4.22
C LEU A 167 -18.94 9.95 3.51
N GLU A 168 -19.53 11.06 4.00
CA GLU A 168 -20.73 11.65 3.38
C GLU A 168 -20.43 12.14 1.95
N GLY A 169 -19.28 12.73 1.70
CA GLY A 169 -18.83 13.10 0.36
C GLY A 169 -18.65 11.90 -0.55
N ALA A 170 -18.02 10.83 -0.03
CA ALA A 170 -17.83 9.57 -0.77
C ALA A 170 -19.19 8.96 -1.19
N LYS A 171 -20.15 8.87 -0.27
CA LYS A 171 -21.52 8.36 -0.55
C LYS A 171 -22.26 9.13 -1.65
N GLN A 172 -21.94 10.43 -1.81
CA GLN A 172 -22.54 11.29 -2.83
C GLN A 172 -21.72 11.34 -4.13
N SER A 173 -20.54 10.76 -4.13
CA SER A 173 -19.65 10.78 -5.30
C SER A 173 -20.07 9.77 -6.38
N PRO A 174 -19.78 10.02 -7.66
CA PRO A 174 -19.95 9.02 -8.71
C PRO A 174 -19.12 7.75 -8.47
N GLY A 175 -18.04 7.84 -7.67
CA GLY A 175 -17.16 6.73 -7.35
C GLY A 175 -17.68 5.78 -6.27
N TRP A 176 -18.82 6.09 -5.61
CA TRP A 176 -19.33 5.28 -4.50
C TRP A 176 -19.57 3.81 -4.88
N SER A 177 -20.16 3.55 -6.04
CA SER A 177 -20.37 2.18 -6.52
C SER A 177 -19.06 1.41 -6.67
N THR A 178 -18.03 2.06 -7.21
CA THR A 178 -16.69 1.48 -7.35
C THR A 178 -16.06 1.19 -5.98
N MET A 179 -16.19 2.11 -5.02
CA MET A 179 -15.72 1.89 -3.65
C MET A 179 -16.42 0.69 -3.00
N LEU A 180 -17.73 0.53 -3.22
CA LEU A 180 -18.48 -0.65 -2.74
C LEU A 180 -17.98 -1.95 -3.39
N GLU A 181 -17.65 -1.92 -4.68
CA GLU A 181 -17.13 -3.10 -5.39
C GLU A 181 -15.82 -3.58 -4.79
N ILE A 182 -14.90 -2.66 -4.49
CA ILE A 182 -13.57 -2.99 -3.94
C ILE A 182 -13.52 -3.11 -2.42
N ALA A 183 -14.60 -2.86 -1.69
CA ALA A 183 -14.63 -2.89 -0.23
C ALA A 183 -14.02 -4.18 0.38
N PRO A 184 -14.22 -5.40 -0.18
CA PRO A 184 -13.57 -6.60 0.33
C PRO A 184 -12.04 -6.57 0.24
N SER A 185 -11.45 -5.77 -0.66
CA SER A 185 -10.00 -5.62 -0.82
C SER A 185 -9.35 -4.73 0.24
N LEU A 186 -10.11 -4.22 1.21
CA LEU A 186 -9.60 -3.44 2.34
C LEU A 186 -9.08 -4.32 3.49
N GLU A 187 -9.33 -5.64 3.45
CA GLU A 187 -8.84 -6.54 4.49
C GLU A 187 -7.31 -6.48 4.67
N PRO A 188 -6.46 -6.59 3.62
CA PRO A 188 -5.01 -6.46 3.78
C PRO A 188 -4.56 -5.08 4.26
N ASP A 189 -5.33 -4.01 3.98
CA ASP A 189 -5.05 -2.69 4.56
C ASP A 189 -5.19 -2.73 6.09
N ALA A 190 -6.33 -3.23 6.59
CA ALA A 190 -6.57 -3.37 8.03
C ALA A 190 -5.59 -4.39 8.68
N GLU A 191 -5.26 -5.48 7.99
CA GLU A 191 -4.30 -6.47 8.49
C GLU A 191 -2.89 -5.88 8.62
N SER A 192 -2.46 -5.03 7.67
CA SER A 192 -1.18 -4.33 7.75
C SER A 192 -1.14 -3.31 8.88
N LEU A 193 -2.25 -2.62 9.16
CA LEU A 193 -2.38 -1.72 10.31
C LEU A 193 -2.28 -2.50 11.63
N ALA A 194 -3.03 -3.60 11.76
CA ALA A 194 -2.95 -4.47 12.93
C ALA A 194 -1.53 -5.01 13.15
N TRP A 195 -0.83 -5.37 12.07
CA TRP A 195 0.56 -5.80 12.14
C TRP A 195 1.49 -4.68 12.64
N THR A 196 1.37 -3.44 12.15
CA THR A 196 2.21 -2.32 12.61
C THR A 196 1.96 -1.95 14.07
N GLN A 197 0.79 -2.28 14.62
CA GLN A 197 0.42 -2.05 16.02
C GLN A 197 0.68 -3.26 16.93
N SER A 198 1.14 -4.39 16.40
CA SER A 198 1.35 -5.62 17.18
C SER A 198 2.51 -5.54 18.19
N GLY A 199 3.30 -4.47 18.17
CA GLY A 199 4.39 -4.19 19.08
C GLY A 199 5.01 -2.82 18.87
N PRO A 200 5.97 -2.42 19.72
CA PRO A 200 6.66 -1.15 19.56
C PRO A 200 7.36 -1.06 18.19
N ARG A 201 7.22 0.06 17.50
CA ARG A 201 7.81 0.31 16.18
C ARG A 201 9.29 -0.06 16.10
N ALA A 202 10.07 0.31 17.12
CA ALA A 202 11.50 0.01 17.17
C ALA A 202 11.80 -1.51 17.19
N GLU A 203 10.89 -2.34 17.66
CA GLU A 203 11.04 -3.80 17.65
C GLU A 203 10.63 -4.39 16.29
N LEU A 204 9.52 -3.95 15.74
CA LEU A 204 9.03 -4.40 14.45
C LEU A 204 10.00 -4.08 13.30
N TRP A 205 10.72 -2.97 13.41
CA TRP A 205 11.62 -2.50 12.34
C TRP A 205 13.08 -2.87 12.53
N ARG A 206 13.44 -3.43 13.69
CA ARG A 206 14.85 -3.73 14.04
C ARG A 206 15.58 -4.56 12.99
N ASP A 207 14.90 -5.55 12.47
CA ASP A 207 15.50 -6.53 11.56
C ASP A 207 15.20 -6.24 10.07
N ILE A 208 14.47 -5.14 9.79
CA ILE A 208 14.21 -4.73 8.42
C ILE A 208 15.45 -4.03 7.89
N SER A 209 16.09 -4.63 6.89
CA SER A 209 17.20 -4.04 6.18
C SER A 209 16.86 -3.80 4.72
N THR A 210 17.36 -2.71 4.16
CA THR A 210 17.31 -2.48 2.71
C THR A 210 18.59 -3.00 2.08
N HIS A 211 18.49 -3.65 0.93
CA HIS A 211 19.64 -4.14 0.18
C HIS A 211 20.56 -2.96 -0.21
N GLY A 212 21.77 -2.92 0.39
CA GLY A 212 22.75 -1.88 0.10
C GLY A 212 22.43 -0.48 0.65
N GLY A 213 21.44 -0.34 1.52
CA GLY A 213 21.03 0.93 2.12
C GLY A 213 21.16 0.96 3.65
N PRO A 214 21.07 2.17 4.26
CA PRO A 214 20.98 2.31 5.69
C PRO A 214 19.66 1.73 6.23
N PRO A 215 19.59 1.45 7.56
CA PRO A 215 18.35 1.00 8.20
C PRO A 215 17.14 1.89 7.87
N VAL A 216 15.94 1.30 7.82
CA VAL A 216 14.69 1.97 7.42
C VAL A 216 14.40 3.22 8.25
N GLU A 217 14.75 3.25 9.54
CA GLU A 217 14.61 4.44 10.39
C GLU A 217 15.37 5.66 9.86
N ASP A 218 16.56 5.45 9.32
CA ASP A 218 17.38 6.54 8.77
C ASP A 218 16.82 7.03 7.43
N LEU A 219 16.20 6.16 6.64
CA LEU A 219 15.53 6.52 5.38
C LEU A 219 14.26 7.32 5.63
N ALA A 220 13.45 6.97 6.61
CA ALA A 220 12.25 7.72 6.99
C ALA A 220 12.60 9.14 7.46
N ARG A 221 13.73 9.32 8.16
CA ARG A 221 14.23 10.64 8.57
C ARG A 221 14.84 11.46 7.43
N SER A 222 15.49 10.80 6.49
CA SER A 222 16.15 11.48 5.37
C SER A 222 15.20 11.90 4.24
N ALA A 223 14.09 11.19 4.07
CA ALA A 223 13.10 11.49 3.04
C ALA A 223 12.19 12.69 3.39
N TRP A 224 12.20 13.20 4.63
CA TRP A 224 11.26 14.22 5.10
C TRP A 224 11.89 15.47 5.76
N PRO A 225 12.77 16.23 5.11
CA PRO A 225 13.20 17.52 5.67
C PRO A 225 12.29 18.70 5.33
N VAL A 226 11.25 18.55 4.50
CA VAL A 226 10.58 19.69 3.86
C VAL A 226 9.24 20.08 4.48
N ALA A 227 8.57 19.20 5.22
CA ALA A 227 7.21 19.47 5.70
C ALA A 227 7.12 20.21 7.06
N GLN A 228 8.21 20.45 7.76
CA GLN A 228 8.15 21.08 9.10
C GLN A 228 8.32 22.61 9.13
N ASN A 229 8.49 23.29 8.01
CA ASN A 229 8.69 24.74 7.97
C ASN A 229 7.48 25.56 7.49
N GLY A 230 6.29 25.03 7.60
CA GLY A 230 5.03 25.74 7.36
C GLY A 230 4.43 26.34 8.63
N THR A 231 5.20 27.03 9.49
CA THR A 231 4.61 27.96 10.45
C THR A 231 4.09 29.16 9.69
N ALA A 232 2.79 29.18 9.47
CA ALA A 232 2.09 30.39 9.06
C ALA A 232 2.29 31.45 10.14
N THR A 233 3.15 32.42 9.87
CA THR A 233 3.13 33.73 10.53
C THR A 233 2.36 34.69 9.62
N GLY A 234 1.25 35.21 10.11
CA GLY A 234 0.50 36.29 9.49
C GLY A 234 -0.99 36.17 9.78
#